data_c4420eade450cba694ab40516a5427a7
#
_entry.id   c4420eade450cba694ab40516a5427a7
#
_cell.length_a   1.000
_cell.length_b   1.000
_cell.length_c   1.000
_cell.angle_alpha   90.00
_cell.angle_beta   90.00
_cell.angle_gamma   90.00
#
_symmetry.space_group_name_H-M   'P 1'
#
loop_
_entity.id
_entity.type
_entity.pdbx_description
1 polymer ?
#
loop_
_entity_poly.entity_id
_entity_poly.type
_entity_poly.pdbx_seq_one_letter_code
_entity_poly.pdbx_strand_id
1 'polypeptide(L)'
;LFLGSVLGALPTAALADPAASVSAPRRLPARLLPVPATASPALRAAIGAPFPPGWDSIPRDAAGWRALQAQSAATVAPHLPALRQHLKVQVEATRIAGVPAFVITPEDLPAANRDRLLVHLHGGGYVLYPGEAGAGEGMMMAGYGRFRVVSIDYRMAPDFPFPAALDDSTAVWRALAARHDPRRMAIFGASAGGGLTLALILRARAEGLPLPAAIAPGTPWCDLAGAGDSLRANEFVDNVLVSADGWVGAAARLYANGRDLRDPLISPIYGDFAGFPPAILTSGTRDLLLSDTVRAHRRLRQAGVEAVLQVFEGQSHAQYLLPGVPETQEAFAEIALFFQRHLA
;
A
#
# COMPACT_ATOMS: atom_id res chain seq x y z
N LEU A 1 -29.76 -33.69 -18.39
CA LEU A 1 -29.05 -34.97 -18.38
C LEU A 1 -27.55 -34.71 -18.48
N PHE A 2 -26.93 -34.36 -17.32
CA PHE A 2 -25.52 -34.61 -16.98
C PHE A 2 -25.31 -34.05 -15.55
N LEU A 3 -25.96 -34.65 -14.58
CA LEU A 3 -25.64 -34.58 -13.16
C LEU A 3 -25.18 -35.99 -12.81
N GLY A 4 -23.93 -36.29 -13.08
CA GLY A 4 -23.26 -37.54 -12.78
C GLY A 4 -22.05 -37.27 -11.89
N SER A 5 -22.24 -37.51 -10.61
CA SER A 5 -21.23 -37.98 -9.62
C SER A 5 -19.85 -37.33 -9.64
N VAL A 6 -19.74 -36.19 -8.95
CA VAL A 6 -18.51 -35.77 -8.28
C VAL A 6 -18.76 -35.75 -6.76
N LEU A 7 -19.27 -36.85 -6.25
CA LEU A 7 -19.13 -37.21 -4.82
C LEU A 7 -18.03 -38.26 -4.75
N GLY A 8 -16.80 -37.84 -5.07
CA GLY A 8 -15.61 -38.52 -4.60
C GLY A 8 -15.63 -38.48 -3.08
N ALA A 9 -15.58 -39.66 -2.44
CA ALA A 9 -15.56 -39.84 -1.00
C ALA A 9 -14.59 -38.82 -0.37
N LEU A 10 -15.12 -37.88 0.40
CA LEU A 10 -14.31 -37.13 1.35
C LEU A 10 -13.67 -38.19 2.26
N PRO A 11 -12.35 -38.20 2.41
CA PRO A 11 -11.72 -39.07 3.38
C PRO A 11 -12.34 -38.72 4.73
N THR A 12 -12.93 -39.69 5.42
CA THR A 12 -13.29 -39.57 6.83
C THR A 12 -12.04 -39.13 7.58
N ALA A 13 -12.01 -37.85 7.93
CA ALA A 13 -10.95 -37.33 8.78
C ALA A 13 -11.07 -38.07 10.12
N ALA A 14 -10.26 -39.09 10.30
CA ALA A 14 -9.89 -39.53 11.64
C ALA A 14 -9.42 -38.26 12.37
N LEU A 15 -9.91 -38.06 13.59
CA LEU A 15 -9.41 -37.01 14.49
C LEU A 15 -7.90 -37.25 14.64
N ALA A 16 -7.10 -36.63 13.81
CA ALA A 16 -5.66 -36.73 13.82
C ALA A 16 -5.12 -35.88 14.97
N ASP A 17 -4.18 -36.46 15.66
CA ASP A 17 -3.34 -35.88 16.69
C ASP A 17 -2.94 -34.43 16.35
N PRO A 18 -3.07 -33.43 17.25
CA PRO A 18 -2.70 -32.03 17.01
C PRO A 18 -1.19 -31.80 16.68
N ALA A 19 -0.37 -32.85 16.71
CA ALA A 19 1.01 -32.86 16.18
C ALA A 19 1.08 -33.21 14.67
N ALA A 20 -0.05 -33.25 13.96
CA ALA A 20 -0.11 -33.70 12.56
C ALA A 20 0.61 -32.76 11.60
N SER A 21 1.61 -33.29 11.00
CA SER A 21 2.22 -33.05 9.69
C SER A 21 1.84 -31.72 9.02
N VAL A 22 2.74 -30.78 9.08
CA VAL A 22 2.86 -29.73 8.07
C VAL A 22 2.86 -30.46 6.71
N SER A 23 1.80 -30.25 5.90
CA SER A 23 1.72 -30.86 4.57
C SER A 23 2.94 -30.44 3.77
N ALA A 24 3.56 -31.42 3.10
CA ALA A 24 4.79 -31.16 2.35
C ALA A 24 4.56 -30.08 1.28
N PRO A 25 5.53 -29.17 1.05
CA PRO A 25 5.41 -28.14 0.03
C PRO A 25 5.24 -28.76 -1.34
N ARG A 26 4.40 -28.16 -2.19
CA ARG A 26 4.17 -28.61 -3.56
C ARG A 26 5.32 -28.16 -4.46
N ARG A 27 5.99 -29.10 -5.14
CA ARG A 27 6.95 -28.75 -6.19
C ARG A 27 6.18 -28.40 -7.47
N LEU A 28 6.41 -27.20 -8.00
CA LEU A 28 5.86 -26.77 -9.29
C LEU A 28 6.84 -27.09 -10.42
N PRO A 29 6.36 -27.55 -11.60
CA PRO A 29 7.21 -27.67 -12.79
C PRO A 29 7.61 -26.29 -13.30
N ALA A 30 8.75 -26.20 -13.97
CA ALA A 30 9.17 -24.97 -14.67
C ALA A 30 8.11 -24.59 -15.71
N ARG A 31 7.73 -23.31 -15.74
CA ARG A 31 6.71 -22.77 -16.66
C ARG A 31 7.03 -21.36 -17.09
N LEU A 32 6.54 -20.96 -18.26
CA LEU A 32 6.51 -19.57 -18.69
C LEU A 32 5.12 -18.99 -18.33
N LEU A 33 5.12 -17.78 -17.78
CA LEU A 33 3.89 -17.04 -17.50
C LEU A 33 3.67 -16.03 -18.64
N PRO A 34 2.62 -16.19 -19.45
CA PRO A 34 2.30 -15.21 -20.48
C PRO A 34 1.81 -13.90 -19.86
N VAL A 35 2.02 -12.79 -20.58
CA VAL A 35 1.38 -11.52 -20.23
C VAL A 35 -0.11 -11.63 -20.55
N PRO A 36 -1.03 -11.26 -19.63
CA PRO A 36 -2.47 -11.36 -19.85
C PRO A 36 -2.92 -10.55 -21.07
N ALA A 37 -3.71 -11.18 -21.96
CA ALA A 37 -4.24 -10.50 -23.15
C ALA A 37 -5.35 -9.50 -22.80
N THR A 38 -5.96 -9.60 -21.63
CA THR A 38 -7.03 -8.76 -21.10
C THR A 38 -6.56 -7.40 -20.62
N ALA A 39 -5.27 -7.26 -20.27
CA ALA A 39 -4.69 -5.99 -19.87
C ALA A 39 -4.49 -5.03 -21.06
N SER A 40 -4.56 -3.72 -20.82
CA SER A 40 -4.28 -2.69 -21.82
C SER A 40 -2.85 -2.81 -22.38
N PRO A 41 -2.57 -2.33 -23.61
CA PRO A 41 -1.23 -2.39 -24.18
C PRO A 41 -0.15 -1.76 -23.27
N ALA A 42 -0.48 -0.65 -22.61
CA ALA A 42 0.43 0.04 -21.68
C ALA A 42 0.72 -0.81 -20.43
N LEU A 43 -0.31 -1.40 -19.83
CA LEU A 43 -0.14 -2.30 -18.68
C LEU A 43 0.58 -3.59 -19.08
N ARG A 44 0.30 -4.15 -20.25
CA ARG A 44 1.02 -5.33 -20.76
C ARG A 44 2.52 -5.08 -20.92
N ALA A 45 2.92 -3.89 -21.36
CA ALA A 45 4.33 -3.50 -21.43
C ALA A 45 4.98 -3.48 -20.03
N ALA A 46 4.26 -2.97 -19.03
CA ALA A 46 4.74 -2.95 -17.64
C ALA A 46 4.82 -4.35 -17.02
N ILE A 47 3.80 -5.20 -17.24
CA ILE A 47 3.78 -6.60 -16.76
C ILE A 47 4.90 -7.42 -17.40
N GLY A 48 5.21 -7.17 -18.69
CA GLY A 48 6.26 -7.86 -19.44
C GLY A 48 7.65 -7.28 -19.25
N ALA A 49 7.81 -6.21 -18.49
CA ALA A 49 9.11 -5.60 -18.26
C ALA A 49 10.05 -6.53 -17.47
N PRO A 50 11.37 -6.45 -17.70
CA PRO A 50 12.35 -7.20 -16.92
C PRO A 50 12.33 -6.78 -15.45
N PHE A 51 12.94 -7.59 -14.59
CA PHE A 51 13.13 -7.23 -13.19
C PHE A 51 13.97 -5.94 -13.06
N PRO A 52 13.66 -5.07 -12.09
CA PRO A 52 14.44 -3.86 -11.87
C PRO A 52 15.89 -4.23 -11.52
N PRO A 53 16.88 -3.55 -12.09
CA PRO A 53 18.26 -3.79 -11.71
C PRO A 53 18.47 -3.52 -10.23
N GLY A 54 19.23 -4.39 -9.56
CA GLY A 54 19.53 -4.24 -8.14
C GLY A 54 18.42 -4.65 -7.17
N TRP A 55 17.36 -5.34 -7.64
CA TRP A 55 16.28 -5.84 -6.76
C TRP A 55 16.82 -6.76 -5.63
N ASP A 56 17.92 -7.47 -5.88
CA ASP A 56 18.63 -8.36 -4.95
C ASP A 56 19.82 -7.69 -4.25
N SER A 57 20.09 -6.43 -4.56
CA SER A 57 21.21 -5.69 -3.96
C SER A 57 20.79 -5.09 -2.62
N ILE A 58 21.34 -5.64 -1.55
CA ILE A 58 21.05 -5.17 -0.18
C ILE A 58 22.17 -4.23 0.25
N PRO A 59 21.88 -2.96 0.59
CA PRO A 59 22.87 -2.06 1.17
C PRO A 59 23.47 -2.64 2.47
N ARG A 60 24.79 -2.55 2.61
CA ARG A 60 25.52 -3.20 3.71
C ARG A 60 25.46 -2.40 5.01
N ASP A 61 25.27 -1.08 4.90
CA ASP A 61 25.32 -0.15 6.02
C ASP A 61 24.37 1.05 5.82
N ALA A 62 24.30 1.93 6.79
CA ALA A 62 23.46 3.12 6.74
C ALA A 62 23.84 4.08 5.59
N ALA A 63 25.11 4.14 5.20
CA ALA A 63 25.54 5.00 4.09
C ALA A 63 25.02 4.45 2.75
N GLY A 64 25.06 3.16 2.55
CA GLY A 64 24.47 2.49 1.38
C GLY A 64 22.96 2.70 1.30
N TRP A 65 22.23 2.63 2.43
CA TRP A 65 20.80 2.91 2.46
C TRP A 65 20.48 4.38 2.13
N ARG A 66 21.27 5.34 2.65
CA ARG A 66 21.11 6.76 2.29
C ARG A 66 21.38 7.00 0.80
N ALA A 67 22.38 6.32 0.23
CA ALA A 67 22.69 6.41 -1.19
C ALA A 67 21.50 5.88 -2.04
N LEU A 68 20.91 4.74 -1.68
CA LEU A 68 19.73 4.19 -2.33
C LEU A 68 18.52 5.13 -2.20
N GLN A 69 18.32 5.72 -1.02
CA GLN A 69 17.28 6.73 -0.77
C GLN A 69 17.44 7.95 -1.68
N ALA A 70 18.64 8.52 -1.74
CA ALA A 70 18.93 9.66 -2.62
C ALA A 70 18.77 9.32 -4.10
N GLN A 71 19.20 8.12 -4.52
CA GLN A 71 19.04 7.63 -5.88
C GLN A 71 17.55 7.48 -6.24
N SER A 72 16.72 6.95 -5.36
CA SER A 72 15.28 6.81 -5.59
C SER A 72 14.61 8.16 -5.84
N ALA A 73 14.94 9.19 -5.06
CA ALA A 73 14.43 10.53 -5.27
C ALA A 73 14.94 11.14 -6.59
N ALA A 74 16.23 11.00 -6.88
CA ALA A 74 16.84 11.52 -8.11
C ALA A 74 16.25 10.87 -9.37
N THR A 75 15.84 9.63 -9.32
CA THR A 75 15.18 8.93 -10.44
C THR A 75 13.78 9.48 -10.70
N VAL A 76 13.03 9.84 -9.66
CA VAL A 76 11.64 10.32 -9.78
C VAL A 76 11.60 11.82 -10.13
N ALA A 77 12.48 12.63 -9.55
CA ALA A 77 12.44 14.09 -9.63
C ALA A 77 12.29 14.67 -11.07
N PRO A 78 12.98 14.15 -12.10
CA PRO A 78 12.84 14.67 -13.47
C PRO A 78 11.44 14.48 -14.07
N HIS A 79 10.66 13.53 -13.56
CA HIS A 79 9.33 13.20 -14.07
C HIS A 79 8.19 13.98 -13.39
N LEU A 80 8.45 14.58 -12.23
CA LEU A 80 7.44 15.29 -11.45
C LEU A 80 6.77 16.46 -12.18
N PRO A 81 7.50 17.33 -12.93
CA PRO A 81 6.87 18.43 -13.67
C PRO A 81 5.85 17.92 -14.71
N ALA A 82 6.23 16.90 -15.49
CA ALA A 82 5.35 16.30 -16.49
C ALA A 82 4.14 15.62 -15.83
N LEU A 83 4.34 14.95 -14.69
CA LEU A 83 3.26 14.33 -13.92
C LEU A 83 2.25 15.37 -13.41
N ARG A 84 2.72 16.49 -12.83
CA ARG A 84 1.85 17.59 -12.39
C ARG A 84 1.03 18.17 -13.53
N GLN A 85 1.67 18.41 -14.68
CA GLN A 85 1.00 18.90 -15.87
C GLN A 85 -0.05 17.93 -16.40
N HIS A 86 0.29 16.63 -16.49
CA HIS A 86 -0.62 15.58 -16.94
C HIS A 86 -1.85 15.48 -16.05
N LEU A 87 -1.65 15.52 -14.73
CA LEU A 87 -2.70 15.40 -13.73
C LEU A 87 -3.41 16.72 -13.42
N LYS A 88 -2.94 17.85 -13.93
CA LYS A 88 -3.45 19.19 -13.69
C LYS A 88 -3.54 19.49 -12.19
N VAL A 89 -2.44 19.34 -11.49
CA VAL A 89 -2.34 19.55 -10.04
C VAL A 89 -1.25 20.57 -9.70
N GLN A 90 -1.51 21.36 -8.68
CA GLN A 90 -0.54 22.24 -8.02
C GLN A 90 -0.02 21.55 -6.76
N VAL A 91 1.29 21.68 -6.49
CA VAL A 91 1.95 21.06 -5.34
C VAL A 91 2.69 22.14 -4.57
N GLU A 92 2.34 22.32 -3.32
CA GLU A 92 2.92 23.33 -2.42
C GLU A 92 3.58 22.64 -1.22
N ALA A 93 4.87 22.87 -1.03
CA ALA A 93 5.58 22.38 0.15
C ALA A 93 5.15 23.14 1.41
N THR A 94 4.96 22.41 2.50
CA THR A 94 4.52 22.97 3.78
C THR A 94 5.10 22.18 4.97
N ARG A 95 4.75 22.60 6.19
CA ARG A 95 4.97 21.84 7.42
C ARG A 95 3.69 21.80 8.24
N ILE A 96 3.36 20.62 8.73
CA ILE A 96 2.21 20.41 9.61
C ILE A 96 2.70 19.72 10.88
N ALA A 97 2.46 20.32 12.02
CA ALA A 97 3.02 19.86 13.32
C ALA A 97 4.56 19.67 13.29
N GLY A 98 5.28 20.50 12.50
CA GLY A 98 6.73 20.38 12.33
C GLY A 98 7.18 19.34 11.29
N VAL A 99 6.29 18.47 10.81
CA VAL A 99 6.58 17.44 9.80
C VAL A 99 6.48 18.05 8.40
N PRO A 100 7.46 17.82 7.51
CA PRO A 100 7.35 18.21 6.11
C PRO A 100 6.16 17.53 5.43
N ALA A 101 5.47 18.26 4.56
CA ALA A 101 4.33 17.76 3.81
C ALA A 101 4.13 18.55 2.52
N PHE A 102 3.36 18.01 1.60
CA PHE A 102 2.97 18.65 0.36
C PHE A 102 1.45 18.76 0.30
N VAL A 103 0.94 19.97 0.10
CA VAL A 103 -0.48 20.20 -0.23
C VAL A 103 -0.63 20.11 -1.74
N ILE A 104 -1.47 19.18 -2.17
CA ILE A 104 -1.72 18.92 -3.59
C ILE A 104 -3.16 19.30 -3.88
N THR A 105 -3.36 20.25 -4.79
CA THR A 105 -4.66 20.77 -5.15
C THR A 105 -4.90 20.57 -6.64
N PRO A 106 -5.98 19.88 -7.06
CA PRO A 106 -6.33 19.79 -8.46
C PRO A 106 -6.81 21.17 -8.96
N GLU A 107 -6.45 21.53 -10.20
CA GLU A 107 -6.87 22.79 -10.82
C GLU A 107 -8.40 22.87 -10.93
N ASP A 108 -9.06 21.74 -11.10
CA ASP A 108 -10.51 21.61 -11.22
C ASP A 108 -11.07 20.89 -9.96
N LEU A 109 -10.98 21.56 -8.81
CA LEU A 109 -11.52 21.05 -7.55
C LEU A 109 -13.05 21.26 -7.52
N PRO A 110 -13.87 20.18 -7.52
CA PRO A 110 -15.32 20.29 -7.47
C PRO A 110 -15.80 20.96 -6.18
N ALA A 111 -16.91 21.69 -6.28
CA ALA A 111 -17.52 22.34 -5.12
C ALA A 111 -17.81 21.35 -3.97
N ALA A 112 -18.25 20.12 -4.30
CA ALA A 112 -18.53 19.07 -3.34
C ALA A 112 -17.26 18.60 -2.57
N ASN A 113 -16.06 18.82 -3.12
CA ASN A 113 -14.82 18.38 -2.50
C ASN A 113 -14.03 19.52 -1.82
N ARG A 114 -14.58 20.76 -1.78
CA ARG A 114 -13.86 21.92 -1.21
C ARG A 114 -13.49 21.74 0.27
N ASP A 115 -14.39 21.12 1.02
CA ASP A 115 -14.22 20.88 2.46
C ASP A 115 -13.76 19.46 2.79
N ARG A 116 -13.47 18.65 1.76
CA ARG A 116 -12.94 17.30 1.89
C ARG A 116 -11.43 17.31 1.77
N LEU A 117 -10.76 16.58 2.65
CA LEU A 117 -9.29 16.51 2.68
C LEU A 117 -8.83 15.06 2.76
N LEU A 118 -7.94 14.67 1.88
CA LEU A 118 -7.31 13.36 1.95
C LEU A 118 -5.89 13.47 2.49
N VAL A 119 -5.47 12.49 3.29
CA VAL A 119 -4.12 12.37 3.82
C VAL A 119 -3.43 11.19 3.16
N HIS A 120 -2.29 11.45 2.54
CA HIS A 120 -1.51 10.46 1.83
C HIS A 120 -0.24 10.08 2.60
N LEU A 121 0.00 8.78 2.70
CA LEU A 121 1.18 8.15 3.27
C LEU A 121 1.89 7.36 2.16
N HIS A 122 3.09 7.80 1.76
CA HIS A 122 3.75 7.22 0.59
C HIS A 122 4.33 5.82 0.85
N GLY A 123 4.51 5.06 -0.22
CA GLY A 123 5.19 3.77 -0.22
C GLY A 123 6.72 3.92 -0.20
N GLY A 124 7.43 2.82 -0.55
CA GLY A 124 8.89 2.81 -0.61
C GLY A 124 9.57 2.09 0.55
N GLY A 125 8.88 1.14 1.20
CA GLY A 125 9.47 0.25 2.21
C GLY A 125 9.99 0.96 3.46
N TYR A 126 9.51 2.16 3.77
CA TYR A 126 10.00 3.05 4.84
C TYR A 126 11.43 3.55 4.66
N VAL A 127 11.99 3.42 3.45
CA VAL A 127 13.40 3.74 3.13
C VAL A 127 13.59 4.50 1.83
N LEU A 128 12.59 4.58 0.94
CA LEU A 128 12.71 5.18 -0.39
C LEU A 128 11.78 6.39 -0.56
N TYR A 129 12.11 7.23 -1.55
CA TYR A 129 11.30 8.35 -2.05
C TYR A 129 11.12 9.51 -1.05
N PRO A 130 12.21 10.05 -0.47
CA PRO A 130 12.11 11.26 0.36
C PRO A 130 11.63 12.46 -0.44
N GLY A 131 11.01 13.41 0.25
CA GLY A 131 10.55 14.65 -0.32
C GLY A 131 9.41 14.45 -1.30
N GLU A 132 9.35 15.30 -2.30
CA GLU A 132 8.26 15.27 -3.29
C GLU A 132 8.24 13.99 -4.14
N ALA A 133 9.35 13.26 -4.21
CA ALA A 133 9.40 11.96 -4.92
C ALA A 133 8.39 10.95 -4.34
N GLY A 134 8.06 11.05 -3.05
CA GLY A 134 7.02 10.24 -2.42
C GLY A 134 5.59 10.69 -2.75
N ALA A 135 5.38 11.91 -3.24
CA ALA A 135 4.03 12.47 -3.40
C ALA A 135 3.27 12.00 -4.67
N GLY A 136 3.86 11.16 -5.50
CA GLY A 136 3.29 10.77 -6.80
C GLY A 136 1.89 10.15 -6.72
N GLU A 137 1.65 9.22 -5.79
CA GLU A 137 0.32 8.64 -5.55
C GLU A 137 -0.67 9.72 -5.07
N GLY A 138 -0.23 10.64 -4.21
CA GLY A 138 -1.03 11.79 -3.78
C GLY A 138 -1.42 12.70 -4.96
N MET A 139 -0.51 12.91 -5.91
CA MET A 139 -0.80 13.67 -7.15
C MET A 139 -1.84 12.95 -8.01
N MET A 140 -1.74 11.61 -8.15
CA MET A 140 -2.72 10.82 -8.91
C MET A 140 -4.11 10.86 -8.26
N MET A 141 -4.20 10.76 -6.94
CA MET A 141 -5.48 10.90 -6.24
C MET A 141 -6.04 12.32 -6.39
N ALA A 142 -5.21 13.36 -6.33
CA ALA A 142 -5.66 14.72 -6.56
C ALA A 142 -6.15 14.93 -8.00
N GLY A 143 -5.43 14.43 -9.00
CA GLY A 143 -5.80 14.59 -10.41
C GLY A 143 -7.01 13.73 -10.82
N TYR A 144 -6.95 12.43 -10.61
CA TYR A 144 -8.01 11.50 -11.03
C TYR A 144 -9.24 11.54 -10.10
N GLY A 145 -9.01 11.59 -8.79
CA GLY A 145 -10.08 11.62 -7.79
C GLY A 145 -10.65 13.01 -7.53
N ARG A 146 -9.93 14.07 -7.94
CA ARG A 146 -10.33 15.49 -7.79
C ARG A 146 -10.57 15.89 -6.33
N PHE A 147 -9.69 15.45 -5.42
CA PHE A 147 -9.65 15.85 -4.02
C PHE A 147 -8.40 16.68 -3.73
N ARG A 148 -8.48 17.53 -2.71
CA ARG A 148 -7.28 18.10 -2.08
C ARG A 148 -6.60 17.03 -1.26
N VAL A 149 -5.27 16.91 -1.39
CA VAL A 149 -4.46 15.89 -0.70
C VAL A 149 -3.35 16.56 0.10
N VAL A 150 -3.11 16.08 1.32
CA VAL A 150 -1.89 16.34 2.08
C VAL A 150 -1.04 15.08 2.02
N SER A 151 0.09 15.13 1.33
CA SER A 151 1.08 14.05 1.27
C SER A 151 2.15 14.30 2.33
N ILE A 152 2.33 13.36 3.26
CA ILE A 152 3.27 13.47 4.37
C ILE A 152 4.64 12.96 3.95
N ASP A 153 5.67 13.79 4.08
CA ASP A 153 7.08 13.41 3.93
C ASP A 153 7.61 12.99 5.32
N TYR A 154 7.21 11.79 5.74
CA TYR A 154 7.57 11.26 7.05
C TYR A 154 9.02 10.82 7.12
N ARG A 155 9.62 10.89 8.31
CA ARG A 155 11.00 10.43 8.54
C ARG A 155 11.15 8.94 8.33
N MET A 156 12.25 8.53 7.71
CA MET A 156 12.51 7.16 7.27
C MET A 156 13.81 6.59 7.80
N ALA A 157 13.88 5.25 7.86
CA ALA A 157 15.12 4.53 8.06
C ALA A 157 16.07 4.76 6.86
N PRO A 158 17.41 4.72 7.06
CA PRO A 158 18.11 4.25 8.26
C PRO A 158 18.19 5.25 9.41
N ASP A 159 18.02 6.56 9.14
CA ASP A 159 18.27 7.60 10.14
C ASP A 159 17.16 7.68 11.19
N PHE A 160 15.94 7.35 10.79
CA PHE A 160 14.77 7.40 11.66
C PHE A 160 13.93 6.12 11.50
N PRO A 161 14.35 5.00 12.10
CA PRO A 161 13.59 3.77 12.08
C PRO A 161 12.28 3.90 12.88
N PHE A 162 11.52 2.81 12.98
CA PHE A 162 10.32 2.76 13.82
C PHE A 162 10.59 3.28 15.24
N PRO A 163 9.73 4.16 15.79
CA PRO A 163 8.40 4.50 15.31
C PRO A 163 8.29 5.83 14.52
N ALA A 164 9.39 6.40 14.01
CA ALA A 164 9.44 7.78 13.51
C ALA A 164 8.39 8.09 12.43
N ALA A 165 8.20 7.21 11.44
CA ALA A 165 7.20 7.38 10.38
C ALA A 165 5.77 7.41 10.96
N LEU A 166 5.48 6.55 11.92
CA LEU A 166 4.18 6.50 12.59
C LEU A 166 3.96 7.72 13.50
N ASP A 167 5.00 8.17 14.21
CA ASP A 167 4.93 9.36 15.05
C ASP A 167 4.64 10.61 14.23
N ASP A 168 5.34 10.80 13.11
CA ASP A 168 5.11 11.91 12.17
C ASP A 168 3.70 11.89 11.60
N SER A 169 3.25 10.72 11.13
CA SER A 169 1.90 10.54 10.57
C SER A 169 0.82 10.82 11.63
N THR A 170 1.04 10.38 12.88
CA THR A 170 0.12 10.62 13.99
C THR A 170 0.07 12.11 14.36
N ALA A 171 1.22 12.79 14.39
CA ALA A 171 1.29 14.22 14.69
C ALA A 171 0.56 15.06 13.63
N VAL A 172 0.75 14.73 12.35
CA VAL A 172 0.04 15.40 11.25
C VAL A 172 -1.46 15.11 11.30
N TRP A 173 -1.86 13.84 11.49
CA TRP A 173 -3.26 13.48 11.62
C TRP A 173 -3.95 14.24 12.75
N ARG A 174 -3.35 14.26 13.95
CA ARG A 174 -3.88 15.01 15.11
C ARG A 174 -4.07 16.50 14.80
N ALA A 175 -3.09 17.13 14.14
CA ALA A 175 -3.13 18.55 13.80
C ALA A 175 -4.20 18.86 12.75
N LEU A 176 -4.39 17.97 11.76
CA LEU A 176 -5.42 18.13 10.74
C LEU A 176 -6.82 17.87 11.31
N ALA A 177 -7.01 16.81 12.09
CA ALA A 177 -8.29 16.48 12.72
C ALA A 177 -8.77 17.51 13.74
N ALA A 178 -7.87 18.34 14.28
CA ALA A 178 -8.22 19.48 15.14
C ALA A 178 -8.75 20.70 14.35
N ARG A 179 -8.54 20.75 13.03
CA ARG A 179 -8.87 21.89 12.17
C ARG A 179 -9.91 21.57 11.09
N HIS A 180 -10.06 20.30 10.78
CA HIS A 180 -11.00 19.80 9.77
C HIS A 180 -11.92 18.76 10.39
N ASP A 181 -13.12 18.63 9.87
CA ASP A 181 -14.05 17.58 10.29
C ASP A 181 -13.55 16.20 9.83
N PRO A 182 -13.18 15.27 10.73
CA PRO A 182 -12.70 13.94 10.35
C PRO A 182 -13.69 13.14 9.51
N ARG A 183 -15.00 13.44 9.57
CA ARG A 183 -16.04 12.84 8.72
C ARG A 183 -15.92 13.27 7.25
N ARG A 184 -15.12 14.30 6.95
CA ARG A 184 -14.79 14.78 5.62
C ARG A 184 -13.35 14.48 5.22
N MET A 185 -12.71 13.56 5.95
CA MET A 185 -11.32 13.20 5.72
C MET A 185 -11.18 11.70 5.48
N ALA A 186 -10.24 11.32 4.62
CA ALA A 186 -9.82 9.94 4.45
C ALA A 186 -8.28 9.84 4.45
N ILE A 187 -7.78 8.63 4.72
CA ILE A 187 -6.33 8.33 4.69
C ILE A 187 -6.10 7.22 3.66
N PHE A 188 -5.05 7.36 2.86
CA PHE A 188 -4.67 6.36 1.87
C PHE A 188 -3.16 6.29 1.67
N GLY A 189 -2.71 5.23 1.05
CA GLY A 189 -1.33 5.03 0.66
C GLY A 189 -1.06 3.61 0.22
N ALA A 190 -0.01 3.42 -0.55
CA ALA A 190 0.37 2.13 -1.11
C ALA A 190 1.57 1.51 -0.40
N SER A 191 1.69 0.17 -0.44
CA SER A 191 2.87 -0.55 0.05
C SER A 191 3.13 -0.28 1.54
N ALA A 192 4.32 0.22 1.91
CA ALA A 192 4.60 0.71 3.25
C ALA A 192 3.60 1.77 3.72
N GLY A 193 3.16 2.68 2.83
CA GLY A 193 2.13 3.67 3.12
C GLY A 193 0.76 3.05 3.41
N GLY A 194 0.41 1.96 2.73
CA GLY A 194 -0.78 1.16 3.03
C GLY A 194 -0.70 0.49 4.39
N GLY A 195 0.45 -0.10 4.74
CA GLY A 195 0.73 -0.63 6.07
C GLY A 195 0.67 0.46 7.14
N LEU A 196 1.30 1.61 6.88
CA LEU A 196 1.31 2.77 7.78
C LEU A 196 -0.10 3.36 7.97
N THR A 197 -0.97 3.33 6.94
CA THR A 197 -2.39 3.70 7.05
C THR A 197 -3.09 2.85 8.10
N LEU A 198 -2.93 1.53 8.04
CA LEU A 198 -3.54 0.62 9.03
C LEU A 198 -2.93 0.82 10.43
N ALA A 199 -1.61 0.99 10.53
CA ALA A 199 -0.93 1.24 11.81
C ALA A 199 -1.36 2.58 12.44
N LEU A 200 -1.57 3.61 11.62
CA LEU A 200 -2.06 4.91 12.09
C LEU A 200 -3.47 4.80 12.67
N ILE A 201 -4.37 4.00 12.09
CA ILE A 201 -5.71 3.78 12.65
C ILE A 201 -5.62 3.05 14.00
N LEU A 202 -4.75 2.03 14.13
CA LEU A 202 -4.51 1.36 15.43
C LEU A 202 -4.03 2.36 16.49
N ARG A 203 -3.06 3.19 16.13
CA ARG A 203 -2.48 4.21 17.01
C ARG A 203 -3.50 5.29 17.38
N ALA A 204 -4.24 5.81 16.41
CA ALA A 204 -5.26 6.83 16.64
C ALA A 204 -6.35 6.34 17.60
N ARG A 205 -6.81 5.09 17.47
CA ARG A 205 -7.74 4.48 18.42
C ARG A 205 -7.16 4.37 19.82
N ALA A 206 -5.93 3.87 19.93
CA ALA A 206 -5.27 3.71 21.23
C ALA A 206 -5.07 5.07 21.95
N GLU A 207 -4.89 6.15 21.20
CA GLU A 207 -4.73 7.50 21.72
C GLU A 207 -6.06 8.29 21.83
N GLY A 208 -7.20 7.68 21.50
CA GLY A 208 -8.51 8.36 21.52
C GLY A 208 -8.65 9.49 20.51
N LEU A 209 -7.86 9.48 19.43
CA LEU A 209 -7.99 10.46 18.36
C LEU A 209 -9.22 10.14 17.47
N PRO A 210 -9.88 11.15 16.90
CA PRO A 210 -10.94 10.90 15.94
C PRO A 210 -10.40 10.15 14.73
N LEU A 211 -11.20 9.23 14.17
CA LEU A 211 -10.85 8.45 13.01
C LEU A 211 -11.34 9.13 11.72
N PRO A 212 -10.70 8.88 10.57
CA PRO A 212 -11.19 9.33 9.27
C PRO A 212 -12.49 8.61 8.90
N ALA A 213 -13.25 9.18 7.98
CA ALA A 213 -14.49 8.58 7.48
C ALA A 213 -14.24 7.32 6.63
N ALA A 214 -13.07 7.21 5.99
CA ALA A 214 -12.69 6.06 5.18
C ALA A 214 -11.16 5.92 5.07
N ILE A 215 -10.69 4.74 4.67
CA ILE A 215 -9.29 4.48 4.34
C ILE A 215 -9.15 3.72 3.02
N ALA A 216 -8.03 3.93 2.31
CA ALA A 216 -7.71 3.16 1.11
C ALA A 216 -6.25 2.65 1.16
N PRO A 217 -5.98 1.56 1.90
CA PRO A 217 -4.67 0.93 1.88
C PRO A 217 -4.48 0.13 0.57
N GLY A 218 -3.62 0.63 -0.31
CA GLY A 218 -3.26 -0.02 -1.56
C GLY A 218 -2.10 -0.98 -1.38
N THR A 219 -2.23 -2.22 -1.91
CA THR A 219 -1.18 -3.23 -1.83
C THR A 219 -0.37 -3.18 -0.51
N PRO A 220 -1.09 -3.12 0.65
CA PRO A 220 -0.50 -2.74 1.92
C PRO A 220 0.57 -3.73 2.36
N TRP A 221 1.77 -3.24 2.68
CA TRP A 221 2.76 -4.04 3.38
C TRP A 221 2.43 -4.04 4.88
N CYS A 222 1.54 -4.93 5.28
CA CYS A 222 0.99 -4.98 6.63
C CYS A 222 1.43 -6.21 7.45
N ASP A 223 2.28 -7.06 6.88
CA ASP A 223 2.95 -8.19 7.55
C ASP A 223 4.44 -8.22 7.22
N LEU A 224 5.24 -7.46 7.96
CA LEU A 224 6.68 -7.42 7.78
C LEU A 224 7.37 -8.72 8.28
N ALA A 225 6.65 -9.56 9.04
CA ALA A 225 7.12 -10.88 9.44
C ALA A 225 7.01 -11.92 8.30
N GLY A 226 6.29 -11.60 7.24
CA GLY A 226 6.32 -12.38 6.00
C GLY A 226 5.57 -13.70 6.05
N ALA A 227 4.43 -13.78 6.74
CA ALA A 227 3.63 -15.01 6.83
C ALA A 227 2.69 -15.23 5.61
N GLY A 228 2.62 -14.29 4.67
CA GLY A 228 1.74 -14.34 3.52
C GLY A 228 2.17 -15.36 2.46
N ASP A 229 1.23 -16.14 1.92
CA ASP A 229 1.47 -17.15 0.89
C ASP A 229 2.05 -16.55 -0.41
N SER A 230 1.54 -15.37 -0.83
CA SER A 230 1.99 -14.74 -2.09
C SER A 230 3.45 -14.34 -2.10
N LEU A 231 4.10 -14.18 -0.93
CA LEU A 231 5.55 -13.96 -0.84
C LEU A 231 6.35 -15.13 -1.44
N ARG A 232 5.76 -16.31 -1.55
CA ARG A 232 6.36 -17.47 -2.22
C ARG A 232 5.66 -17.83 -3.53
N ALA A 233 4.33 -17.71 -3.58
CA ALA A 233 3.56 -18.02 -4.79
C ALA A 233 3.81 -17.04 -5.94
N ASN A 234 4.04 -15.75 -5.62
CA ASN A 234 4.32 -14.68 -6.58
C ASN A 234 5.81 -14.27 -6.64
N GLU A 235 6.69 -14.99 -5.93
CA GLU A 235 8.14 -14.80 -6.04
C GLU A 235 8.60 -15.03 -7.49
N PHE A 236 9.38 -14.10 -8.04
CA PHE A 236 9.79 -14.06 -9.46
C PHE A 236 8.63 -13.95 -10.47
N VAL A 237 7.38 -13.78 -9.99
CA VAL A 237 6.21 -13.46 -10.81
C VAL A 237 5.93 -11.95 -10.75
N ASP A 238 6.05 -11.38 -9.56
CA ASP A 238 6.07 -9.93 -9.34
C ASP A 238 7.35 -9.35 -9.97
N ASN A 239 7.21 -8.46 -10.95
CA ASN A 239 8.35 -7.81 -11.59
C ASN A 239 8.66 -6.41 -11.04
N VAL A 240 8.18 -6.08 -9.86
CA VAL A 240 8.48 -4.84 -9.12
C VAL A 240 9.28 -5.14 -7.86
N LEU A 241 8.75 -5.95 -6.96
CA LEU A 241 9.43 -6.36 -5.72
C LEU A 241 10.29 -7.61 -5.90
N VAL A 242 9.95 -8.46 -6.85
CA VAL A 242 10.60 -9.70 -7.27
C VAL A 242 10.61 -10.78 -6.19
N SER A 243 11.25 -10.53 -5.04
CA SER A 243 11.36 -11.47 -3.93
C SER A 243 11.43 -10.72 -2.59
N ALA A 244 10.93 -11.36 -1.54
CA ALA A 244 11.09 -10.89 -0.17
C ALA A 244 12.55 -11.04 0.32
N ASP A 245 13.34 -11.89 -0.31
CA ASP A 245 14.74 -12.13 0.05
C ASP A 245 15.70 -11.05 -0.52
N GLY A 246 15.17 -10.09 -1.30
CA GLY A 246 15.88 -8.90 -1.78
C GLY A 246 15.93 -7.75 -0.76
N TRP A 247 16.05 -6.53 -1.29
CA TRP A 247 16.10 -5.31 -0.47
C TRP A 247 14.88 -5.12 0.43
N VAL A 248 13.72 -5.61 0.02
CA VAL A 248 12.42 -5.44 0.74
C VAL A 248 12.49 -6.06 2.14
N GLY A 249 12.92 -7.32 2.27
CA GLY A 249 13.04 -7.96 3.58
C GLY A 249 14.15 -7.34 4.44
N ALA A 250 15.20 -6.79 3.81
CA ALA A 250 16.22 -6.04 4.53
C ALA A 250 15.68 -4.71 5.06
N ALA A 251 14.84 -4.01 4.28
CA ALA A 251 14.15 -2.80 4.70
C ALA A 251 13.20 -3.04 5.88
N ALA A 252 12.49 -4.20 5.92
CA ALA A 252 11.66 -4.58 7.07
C ALA A 252 12.47 -4.61 8.38
N ARG A 253 13.62 -5.29 8.36
CA ARG A 253 14.50 -5.39 9.52
C ARG A 253 15.11 -4.04 9.92
N LEU A 254 15.48 -3.23 8.92
CA LEU A 254 16.02 -1.89 9.13
C LEU A 254 14.98 -0.97 9.79
N TYR A 255 13.74 -0.97 9.24
CA TYR A 255 12.63 -0.20 9.80
C TYR A 255 12.29 -0.62 11.23
N ALA A 256 12.19 -1.93 11.49
CA ALA A 256 11.84 -2.45 12.81
C ALA A 256 12.91 -2.20 13.87
N ASN A 257 14.18 -1.99 13.49
CA ASN A 257 15.29 -1.68 14.38
C ASN A 257 15.40 -2.62 15.59
N GLY A 258 15.38 -3.92 15.31
CA GLY A 258 15.50 -4.98 16.34
C GLY A 258 14.21 -5.28 17.13
N ARG A 259 13.10 -4.60 16.84
CA ARG A 259 11.79 -4.93 17.42
C ARG A 259 11.17 -6.15 16.75
N ASP A 260 10.23 -6.78 17.43
CA ASP A 260 9.47 -7.90 16.86
C ASP A 260 8.70 -7.40 15.61
N LEU A 261 8.93 -8.07 14.49
CA LEU A 261 8.22 -7.79 13.24
C LEU A 261 6.70 -8.05 13.35
N ARG A 262 6.24 -8.76 14.38
CA ARG A 262 4.83 -8.98 14.67
C ARG A 262 4.21 -7.92 15.58
N ASP A 263 4.97 -6.91 16.01
CA ASP A 263 4.39 -5.78 16.73
C ASP A 263 3.26 -5.17 15.87
N PRO A 264 2.01 -5.01 16.39
CA PRO A 264 0.87 -4.50 15.63
C PRO A 264 1.07 -3.10 15.04
N LEU A 265 1.99 -2.30 15.57
CA LEU A 265 2.31 -0.98 15.02
C LEU A 265 3.40 -1.03 13.93
N ILE A 266 4.08 -2.18 13.77
CA ILE A 266 5.01 -2.47 12.67
C ILE A 266 4.30 -3.28 11.59
N SER A 267 3.58 -4.33 12.00
CA SER A 267 2.79 -5.20 11.13
C SER A 267 1.33 -5.19 11.58
N PRO A 268 0.53 -4.23 11.08
CA PRO A 268 -0.84 -4.01 11.56
C PRO A 268 -1.77 -5.20 11.36
N ILE A 269 -1.42 -6.18 10.54
CA ILE A 269 -2.18 -7.42 10.39
C ILE A 269 -2.34 -8.19 11.72
N TYR A 270 -1.46 -7.99 12.68
CA TYR A 270 -1.54 -8.62 14.01
C TYR A 270 -2.35 -7.79 15.01
N GLY A 271 -2.81 -6.58 14.64
CA GLY A 271 -3.63 -5.71 15.48
C GLY A 271 -5.10 -6.08 15.50
N ASP A 272 -5.88 -5.39 16.32
CA ASP A 272 -7.34 -5.50 16.38
C ASP A 272 -7.99 -4.51 15.41
N PHE A 273 -8.81 -5.00 14.47
CA PHE A 273 -9.47 -4.18 13.44
C PHE A 273 -10.91 -3.77 13.81
N ALA A 274 -11.39 -4.10 15.03
CA ALA A 274 -12.69 -3.65 15.48
C ALA A 274 -12.77 -2.11 15.47
N GLY A 275 -13.87 -1.55 14.96
CA GLY A 275 -14.10 -0.11 14.89
C GLY A 275 -13.19 0.65 13.91
N PHE A 276 -12.54 -0.02 12.97
CA PHE A 276 -11.87 0.64 11.85
C PHE A 276 -12.89 1.36 10.95
N PRO A 277 -12.48 2.44 10.26
CA PRO A 277 -13.32 3.07 9.26
C PRO A 277 -13.54 2.14 8.06
N PRO A 278 -14.60 2.38 7.25
CA PRO A 278 -14.78 1.74 5.96
C PRO A 278 -13.51 1.76 5.13
N ALA A 279 -13.20 0.67 4.43
CA ALA A 279 -11.94 0.50 3.73
C ALA A 279 -12.12 0.00 2.29
N ILE A 280 -11.35 0.54 1.34
CA ILE A 280 -11.14 -0.05 0.02
C ILE A 280 -9.69 -0.44 -0.14
N LEU A 281 -9.43 -1.70 -0.48
CA LEU A 281 -8.09 -2.23 -0.67
C LEU A 281 -7.86 -2.52 -2.15
N THR A 282 -6.65 -2.24 -2.63
CA THR A 282 -6.25 -2.48 -4.03
C THR A 282 -5.05 -3.40 -4.07
N SER A 283 -4.98 -4.34 -5.02
CA SER A 283 -3.82 -5.19 -5.28
C SER A 283 -3.83 -5.69 -6.73
N GLY A 284 -2.85 -6.49 -7.11
CA GLY A 284 -2.77 -7.18 -8.39
C GLY A 284 -2.61 -8.68 -8.20
N THR A 285 -3.01 -9.49 -9.20
CA THR A 285 -2.91 -10.95 -9.09
C THR A 285 -1.47 -11.46 -9.04
N ARG A 286 -0.48 -10.66 -9.49
CA ARG A 286 0.95 -10.98 -9.42
C ARG A 286 1.70 -10.26 -8.31
N ASP A 287 0.98 -9.44 -7.52
CA ASP A 287 1.57 -8.68 -6.42
C ASP A 287 2.15 -9.62 -5.35
N LEU A 288 3.40 -9.38 -5.00
CA LEU A 288 4.11 -10.11 -3.95
C LEU A 288 3.40 -9.97 -2.58
N LEU A 289 2.70 -8.83 -2.35
CA LEU A 289 1.95 -8.53 -1.13
C LEU A 289 0.43 -8.80 -1.25
N LEU A 290 0.00 -9.56 -2.27
CA LEU A 290 -1.42 -9.92 -2.42
C LEU A 290 -1.99 -10.59 -1.16
N SER A 291 -1.25 -11.48 -0.53
CA SER A 291 -1.69 -12.14 0.71
C SER A 291 -1.89 -11.16 1.86
N ASP A 292 -1.05 -10.13 1.97
CA ASP A 292 -1.21 -9.08 2.97
C ASP A 292 -2.53 -8.34 2.75
N THR A 293 -2.82 -7.97 1.51
CA THR A 293 -4.07 -7.31 1.11
C THR A 293 -5.28 -8.19 1.40
N VAL A 294 -5.26 -9.46 0.99
CA VAL A 294 -6.36 -10.42 1.21
C VAL A 294 -6.60 -10.66 2.70
N ARG A 295 -5.53 -10.86 3.47
CA ARG A 295 -5.62 -11.09 4.92
C ARG A 295 -6.15 -9.85 5.64
N ALA A 296 -5.69 -8.64 5.29
CA ALA A 296 -6.20 -7.40 5.85
C ALA A 296 -7.69 -7.22 5.54
N HIS A 297 -8.10 -7.41 4.27
CA HIS A 297 -9.51 -7.38 3.88
C HIS A 297 -10.35 -8.38 4.68
N ARG A 298 -9.90 -9.63 4.81
CA ARG A 298 -10.62 -10.65 5.59
C ARG A 298 -10.76 -10.26 7.06
N ARG A 299 -9.73 -9.71 7.68
CA ARG A 299 -9.77 -9.26 9.08
C ARG A 299 -10.69 -8.07 9.29
N LEU A 300 -10.71 -7.09 8.37
CA LEU A 300 -11.69 -6.00 8.37
C LEU A 300 -13.12 -6.55 8.35
N ARG A 301 -13.42 -7.46 7.40
CA ARG A 301 -14.74 -8.10 7.28
C ARG A 301 -15.12 -8.88 8.55
N GLN A 302 -14.20 -9.63 9.14
CA GLN A 302 -14.41 -10.37 10.39
C GLN A 302 -14.69 -9.46 11.58
N ALA A 303 -14.12 -8.25 11.58
CA ALA A 303 -14.36 -7.20 12.57
C ALA A 303 -15.66 -6.41 12.33
N GLY A 304 -16.48 -6.79 11.32
CA GLY A 304 -17.73 -6.11 10.99
C GLY A 304 -17.55 -4.79 10.23
N VAL A 305 -16.33 -4.51 9.74
CA VAL A 305 -16.03 -3.30 8.95
C VAL A 305 -16.45 -3.50 7.50
N GLU A 306 -17.07 -2.48 6.90
CA GLU A 306 -17.29 -2.44 5.46
C GLU A 306 -15.93 -2.41 4.75
N ALA A 307 -15.63 -3.44 3.97
CA ALA A 307 -14.38 -3.52 3.24
C ALA A 307 -14.63 -3.99 1.80
N VAL A 308 -14.14 -3.21 0.85
CA VAL A 308 -14.13 -3.49 -0.58
C VAL A 308 -12.72 -3.94 -0.98
N LEU A 309 -12.62 -4.88 -1.89
CA LEU A 309 -11.35 -5.37 -2.42
C LEU A 309 -11.42 -5.30 -3.95
N GLN A 310 -10.50 -4.54 -4.56
CA GLN A 310 -10.26 -4.53 -6.00
C GLN A 310 -8.90 -5.19 -6.31
N VAL A 311 -8.91 -6.17 -7.21
CA VAL A 311 -7.70 -6.89 -7.62
C VAL A 311 -7.61 -6.89 -9.13
N PHE A 312 -6.55 -6.25 -9.65
CA PHE A 312 -6.32 -6.11 -11.07
C PHE A 312 -5.55 -7.30 -11.65
N GLU A 313 -5.99 -7.80 -12.79
CA GLU A 313 -5.37 -8.95 -13.41
C GLU A 313 -3.97 -8.66 -13.93
N GLY A 314 -3.03 -9.52 -13.58
CA GLY A 314 -1.66 -9.49 -14.06
C GLY A 314 -0.77 -8.40 -13.44
N GLN A 315 -1.32 -7.45 -12.69
CA GLN A 315 -0.53 -6.42 -12.05
C GLN A 315 0.36 -6.98 -10.95
N SER A 316 1.63 -6.60 -10.98
CA SER A 316 2.59 -6.75 -9.91
C SER A 316 2.39 -5.66 -8.85
N HIS A 317 3.23 -5.64 -7.83
CA HIS A 317 3.16 -4.69 -6.73
C HIS A 317 3.05 -3.24 -7.20
N ALA A 318 2.02 -2.53 -6.75
CA ALA A 318 1.77 -1.11 -7.01
C ALA A 318 1.69 -0.70 -8.49
N GLN A 319 1.50 -1.63 -9.45
CA GLN A 319 1.38 -1.28 -10.86
C GLN A 319 0.09 -0.49 -11.19
N TYR A 320 -0.87 -0.44 -10.29
CA TYR A 320 -2.00 0.50 -10.41
C TYR A 320 -1.58 1.98 -10.20
N LEU A 321 -0.32 2.25 -9.88
CA LEU A 321 0.26 3.60 -9.76
C LEU A 321 1.05 4.04 -11.02
N LEU A 322 0.83 3.41 -12.16
CA LEU A 322 1.51 3.76 -13.41
C LEU A 322 0.77 4.90 -14.13
N PRO A 323 1.36 6.12 -14.23
CA PRO A 323 0.70 7.24 -14.89
C PRO A 323 0.38 6.93 -16.36
N GLY A 324 -0.81 7.33 -16.82
CA GLY A 324 -1.23 7.16 -18.22
C GLY A 324 -1.73 5.77 -18.59
N VAL A 325 -1.78 4.83 -17.64
CA VAL A 325 -2.37 3.50 -17.84
C VAL A 325 -3.87 3.55 -17.53
N PRO A 326 -4.76 3.02 -18.39
CA PRO A 326 -6.21 3.04 -18.17
C PRO A 326 -6.63 2.41 -16.84
N GLU A 327 -6.02 1.28 -16.47
CA GLU A 327 -6.29 0.57 -15.21
C GLU A 327 -5.92 1.40 -13.98
N THR A 328 -4.96 2.32 -14.11
CA THR A 328 -4.65 3.29 -13.05
C THR A 328 -5.80 4.27 -12.85
N GLN A 329 -6.36 4.81 -13.95
CA GLN A 329 -7.52 5.70 -13.85
C GLN A 329 -8.74 4.98 -13.26
N GLU A 330 -8.96 3.74 -13.66
CA GLU A 330 -10.04 2.87 -13.12
C GLU A 330 -9.86 2.69 -11.61
N ALA A 331 -8.66 2.30 -11.15
CA ALA A 331 -8.37 2.11 -9.73
C ALA A 331 -8.64 3.38 -8.90
N PHE A 332 -8.14 4.52 -9.35
CA PHE A 332 -8.35 5.79 -8.65
C PHE A 332 -9.79 6.27 -8.73
N ALA A 333 -10.52 6.02 -9.82
CA ALA A 333 -11.94 6.33 -9.92
C ALA A 333 -12.77 5.52 -8.92
N GLU A 334 -12.51 4.23 -8.76
CA GLU A 334 -13.18 3.39 -7.76
C GLU A 334 -12.88 3.85 -6.32
N ILE A 335 -11.61 4.18 -6.01
CA ILE A 335 -11.23 4.72 -4.70
C ILE A 335 -11.93 6.05 -4.46
N ALA A 336 -11.98 6.94 -5.47
CA ALA A 336 -12.64 8.23 -5.36
C ALA A 336 -14.15 8.08 -5.13
N LEU A 337 -14.82 7.17 -5.85
CA LEU A 337 -16.24 6.87 -5.64
C LEU A 337 -16.50 6.30 -4.24
N PHE A 338 -15.59 5.46 -3.74
CA PHE A 338 -15.67 4.96 -2.38
C PHE A 338 -15.58 6.11 -1.37
N PHE A 339 -14.60 7.00 -1.52
CA PHE A 339 -14.48 8.17 -0.65
C PHE A 339 -15.69 9.08 -0.74
N GLN A 340 -16.23 9.33 -1.95
CA GLN A 340 -17.42 10.16 -2.11
C GLN A 340 -18.66 9.63 -1.37
N ARG A 341 -18.79 8.32 -1.21
CA ARG A 341 -19.88 7.67 -0.46
C ARG A 341 -19.74 7.81 1.06
N HIS A 342 -18.52 7.88 1.55
CA HIS A 342 -18.25 7.87 2.99
C HIS A 342 -17.89 9.24 3.57
N LEU A 343 -17.41 10.18 2.74
CA LEU A 343 -17.10 11.54 3.19
C LEU A 343 -18.37 12.42 3.18
N ALA A 344 -18.68 13.00 4.36
CA ALA A 344 -19.81 13.89 4.56
C ALA A 344 -19.78 15.14 3.64
#